data_ec01d94d955ecbcf850cbb0dc8f85875
#
_entry.id   ec01d94d955ecbcf850cbb0dc8f85875
#
_cell.length_a   1.000
_cell.length_b   1.000
_cell.length_c   1.000
_cell.angle_alpha   90.00
_cell.angle_beta   90.00
_cell.angle_gamma   90.00
#
_symmetry.space_group_name_H-M   'P 1'
#
loop_
_entity.id
_entity.type
_entity.pdbx_description
1 polymer ?
#
loop_
_entity_poly.entity_id
_entity_poly.type
_entity_poly.pdbx_seq_one_letter_code
_entity_poly.pdbx_strand_id
1 'polypeptide(L)'
;DFIAVQAAGNIPEEDSQYNGLFCTITDEIAEKVASETGLTAEDITGRKICVAASTKTESGYCYAGFSSVGETVDIAAPGKNVYTTGDNNTYYYAEGTSFATPIVTGITTLVWRANTKLTGPEVKSIVCNNKNTKYKVGPSSGDPTVPTTRMVNAKLAIEDAINSKNQNSVVIY
;
A
#
# COMPACT_ATOMS: atom_id res chain seq x y z
N ASP A 1 -8.02 -11.72 12.97
CA ASP A 1 -8.04 -11.03 11.70
C ASP A 1 -6.61 -10.66 11.29
N PHE A 2 -6.34 -10.37 10.02
CA PHE A 2 -5.01 -10.03 9.52
C PHE A 2 -5.10 -9.06 8.35
N ILE A 3 -3.95 -8.46 8.00
CA ILE A 3 -3.75 -7.73 6.77
C ILE A 3 -2.34 -8.04 6.23
N ALA A 4 -2.23 -8.29 4.94
CA ALA A 4 -0.98 -8.53 4.25
C ALA A 4 -0.56 -7.27 3.48
N VAL A 5 0.66 -6.79 3.69
CA VAL A 5 1.23 -5.67 2.94
C VAL A 5 2.33 -6.22 2.05
N GLN A 6 2.19 -6.04 0.74
CA GLN A 6 3.03 -6.67 -0.27
C GLN A 6 3.66 -5.63 -1.19
N ALA A 7 4.92 -5.84 -1.54
CA ALA A 7 5.62 -5.04 -2.52
C ALA A 7 5.08 -5.30 -3.95
N ALA A 8 4.89 -4.25 -4.73
CA ALA A 8 4.41 -4.36 -6.10
C ALA A 8 5.40 -5.03 -7.05
N GLY A 9 6.69 -5.01 -6.70
CA GLY A 9 7.78 -5.54 -7.50
C GLY A 9 8.66 -4.45 -8.10
N ASN A 10 9.87 -4.83 -8.47
CA ASN A 10 10.84 -3.95 -9.12
C ASN A 10 11.09 -4.48 -10.53
N ILE A 11 10.76 -3.70 -11.53
CA ILE A 11 10.93 -4.06 -12.94
C ILE A 11 11.91 -3.06 -13.57
N PRO A 12 12.76 -3.46 -14.52
CA PRO A 12 13.54 -2.52 -15.32
C PRO A 12 12.63 -1.50 -16.03
N GLU A 13 13.07 -0.25 -16.18
CA GLU A 13 12.29 0.84 -16.81
C GLU A 13 11.81 0.48 -18.23
N GLU A 14 12.57 -0.33 -18.95
CA GLU A 14 12.28 -0.82 -20.30
C GLU A 14 11.09 -1.82 -20.35
N ASP A 15 10.75 -2.46 -19.22
CA ASP A 15 9.67 -3.45 -19.11
C ASP A 15 8.47 -2.94 -18.30
N SER A 16 8.32 -1.65 -18.14
CA SER A 16 7.31 -0.98 -17.29
C SER A 16 5.83 -1.28 -17.63
N GLN A 17 5.58 -2.13 -18.64
CA GLN A 17 4.25 -2.62 -19.00
C GLN A 17 3.68 -3.67 -18.03
N TYR A 18 4.49 -4.22 -17.14
CA TYR A 18 4.07 -5.28 -16.22
C TYR A 18 3.36 -4.67 -15.01
N ASN A 19 2.07 -4.62 -15.10
CA ASN A 19 1.13 -4.35 -14.02
C ASN A 19 1.43 -5.23 -12.83
N GLY A 20 1.75 -4.67 -11.69
CA GLY A 20 1.90 -5.28 -10.36
C GLY A 20 1.66 -6.79 -10.24
N LEU A 21 2.27 -7.57 -11.14
CA LEU A 21 2.04 -9.01 -11.31
C LEU A 21 2.18 -9.79 -10.01
N PHE A 22 3.11 -9.36 -9.15
CA PHE A 22 3.33 -9.99 -7.85
C PHE A 22 2.19 -9.77 -6.85
N CYS A 23 1.30 -8.81 -7.12
CA CYS A 23 0.15 -8.51 -6.28
C CYS A 23 -1.16 -9.10 -6.83
N THR A 24 -1.12 -9.78 -7.96
CA THR A 24 -2.31 -10.39 -8.56
C THR A 24 -2.64 -11.70 -7.84
N ILE A 25 -3.87 -11.84 -7.41
CA ILE A 25 -4.42 -13.13 -6.98
C ILE A 25 -5.13 -13.70 -8.20
N THR A 26 -4.57 -14.78 -8.75
CA THR A 26 -5.20 -15.49 -9.87
C THR A 26 -6.43 -16.25 -9.38
N ASP A 27 -7.38 -16.54 -10.28
CA ASP A 27 -8.58 -17.33 -9.96
C ASP A 27 -8.21 -18.68 -9.36
N GLU A 28 -7.15 -19.33 -9.88
CA GLU A 28 -6.63 -20.60 -9.35
C GLU A 28 -6.17 -20.49 -7.88
N ILE A 29 -5.45 -19.41 -7.55
CA ILE A 29 -5.02 -19.15 -6.17
C ILE A 29 -6.25 -18.85 -5.28
N ALA A 30 -7.18 -18.07 -5.77
CA ALA A 30 -8.39 -17.72 -5.04
C ALA A 30 -9.25 -18.97 -4.75
N GLU A 31 -9.47 -19.83 -5.74
CA GLU A 31 -10.21 -21.09 -5.59
C GLU A 31 -9.53 -22.05 -4.59
N LYS A 32 -8.21 -22.18 -4.69
CA LYS A 32 -7.44 -23.03 -3.77
C LYS A 32 -7.55 -22.53 -2.32
N VAL A 33 -7.35 -21.23 -2.09
CA VAL A 33 -7.48 -20.66 -0.76
C VAL A 33 -8.92 -20.77 -0.23
N ALA A 34 -9.92 -20.54 -1.08
CA ALA A 34 -11.32 -20.68 -0.71
C ALA A 34 -11.64 -22.11 -0.27
N SER A 35 -11.14 -23.12 -0.99
CA SER A 35 -11.36 -24.54 -0.66
C SER A 35 -10.72 -24.97 0.66
N GLU A 36 -9.56 -24.39 1.00
CA GLU A 36 -8.80 -24.74 2.21
C GLU A 36 -9.22 -23.93 3.46
N THR A 37 -9.70 -22.70 3.28
CA THR A 37 -9.95 -21.76 4.40
C THR A 37 -11.38 -21.27 4.52
N GLY A 38 -12.20 -21.46 3.50
CA GLY A 38 -13.54 -20.89 3.39
C GLY A 38 -13.56 -19.38 3.11
N LEU A 39 -12.39 -18.74 2.87
CA LEU A 39 -12.30 -17.33 2.50
C LEU A 39 -12.57 -17.15 1.01
N THR A 40 -13.34 -16.16 0.63
CA THR A 40 -13.54 -15.78 -0.78
C THR A 40 -12.34 -15.03 -1.34
N ALA A 41 -12.26 -14.92 -2.67
CA ALA A 41 -11.26 -14.06 -3.32
C ALA A 41 -11.37 -12.60 -2.86
N GLU A 42 -12.59 -12.12 -2.62
CA GLU A 42 -12.87 -10.77 -2.11
C GLU A 42 -12.35 -10.59 -0.68
N ASP A 43 -12.53 -11.59 0.20
CA ASP A 43 -11.98 -11.58 1.54
C ASP A 43 -10.46 -11.45 1.55
N ILE A 44 -9.78 -12.15 0.65
CA ILE A 44 -8.32 -12.12 0.52
C ILE A 44 -7.88 -10.77 -0.04
N THR A 45 -8.52 -10.29 -1.10
CA THR A 45 -8.22 -9.00 -1.73
C THR A 45 -8.45 -7.84 -0.76
N GLY A 46 -9.53 -7.91 0.03
CA GLY A 46 -9.84 -6.94 1.07
C GLY A 46 -8.80 -6.89 2.20
N ARG A 47 -7.97 -7.94 2.35
CA ARG A 47 -6.92 -8.04 3.37
C ARG A 47 -5.50 -7.87 2.83
N LYS A 48 -5.35 -7.49 1.56
CA LYS A 48 -4.06 -7.28 0.94
C LYS A 48 -3.89 -5.81 0.54
N ILE A 49 -2.73 -5.22 0.81
CA ILE A 49 -2.31 -3.91 0.32
C ILE A 49 -1.09 -4.08 -0.57
N CYS A 50 -1.20 -3.73 -1.84
CA CYS A 50 -0.09 -3.72 -2.80
C CYS A 50 0.55 -2.32 -2.84
N VAL A 51 1.87 -2.26 -2.61
CA VAL A 51 2.61 -1.02 -2.41
C VAL A 51 3.60 -0.77 -3.54
N ALA A 52 3.43 0.34 -4.26
CA ALA A 52 4.40 0.87 -5.21
C ALA A 52 5.44 1.75 -4.52
N ALA A 53 6.61 1.86 -5.14
CA ALA A 53 7.64 2.80 -4.73
C ALA A 53 7.46 4.15 -5.42
N SER A 54 7.52 5.23 -4.63
CA SER A 54 7.50 6.60 -5.13
C SER A 54 8.82 7.31 -4.89
N THR A 55 9.03 8.36 -5.66
CA THR A 55 10.10 9.33 -5.46
C THR A 55 9.56 10.75 -5.51
N LYS A 56 10.25 11.68 -4.85
CA LYS A 56 9.92 13.11 -4.87
C LYS A 56 10.55 13.76 -6.09
N THR A 57 9.77 14.63 -6.75
CA THR A 57 10.23 15.51 -7.84
C THR A 57 9.98 16.98 -7.45
N GLU A 58 10.42 17.91 -8.28
CA GLU A 58 10.14 19.34 -8.09
C GLU A 58 8.63 19.65 -8.14
N SER A 59 7.88 18.93 -8.97
CA SER A 59 6.43 19.11 -9.17
C SER A 59 5.56 18.27 -8.24
N GLY A 60 6.14 17.38 -7.42
CA GLY A 60 5.36 16.53 -6.51
C GLY A 60 5.95 15.14 -6.33
N TYR A 61 5.16 14.11 -6.57
CA TYR A 61 5.58 12.72 -6.43
C TYR A 61 5.27 11.94 -7.72
N CYS A 62 6.19 11.08 -8.13
CA CYS A 62 5.98 10.12 -9.20
C CYS A 62 6.39 8.72 -8.75
N TYR A 63 6.06 7.69 -9.55
CA TYR A 63 6.62 6.37 -9.35
C TYR A 63 8.14 6.42 -9.48
N ALA A 64 8.85 5.66 -8.64
CA ALA A 64 10.26 5.37 -8.88
C ALA A 64 10.38 4.55 -10.17
N GLY A 65 11.36 4.85 -11.04
CA GLY A 65 11.44 4.27 -12.38
C GLY A 65 11.48 2.74 -12.44
N PHE A 66 11.91 2.11 -11.36
CA PHE A 66 11.90 0.64 -11.22
C PHE A 66 10.59 0.08 -10.66
N SER A 67 9.66 0.92 -10.18
CA SER A 67 8.46 0.40 -9.50
C SER A 67 7.50 -0.24 -10.47
N SER A 68 7.07 -1.47 -10.16
CA SER A 68 5.87 -2.01 -10.79
C SER A 68 4.68 -1.10 -10.51
N VAL A 69 3.84 -0.92 -11.51
CA VAL A 69 2.64 -0.08 -11.52
C VAL A 69 1.43 -0.87 -12.02
N GLY A 70 0.24 -0.32 -11.95
CA GLY A 70 -0.95 -0.96 -12.51
C GLY A 70 -2.16 -0.90 -11.58
N GLU A 71 -3.27 -1.46 -12.05
CA GLU A 71 -4.56 -1.43 -11.33
C GLU A 71 -4.56 -2.21 -10.02
N THR A 72 -3.64 -3.18 -9.88
CA THR A 72 -3.50 -3.97 -8.65
C THR A 72 -2.74 -3.25 -7.54
N VAL A 73 -2.15 -2.07 -7.84
CA VAL A 73 -1.44 -1.25 -6.86
C VAL A 73 -2.45 -0.42 -6.06
N ASP A 74 -2.52 -0.66 -4.77
CA ASP A 74 -3.45 0.03 -3.88
C ASP A 74 -2.92 1.42 -3.46
N ILE A 75 -1.60 1.54 -3.18
CA ILE A 75 -1.01 2.76 -2.63
C ILE A 75 0.48 2.84 -2.95
N ALA A 76 1.05 4.04 -2.83
CA ALA A 76 2.49 4.26 -2.94
C ALA A 76 3.07 4.82 -1.64
N ALA A 77 4.34 4.50 -1.40
CA ALA A 77 5.14 5.09 -0.33
C ALA A 77 6.55 5.40 -0.84
N PRO A 78 7.34 6.23 -0.12
CA PRO A 78 8.72 6.49 -0.49
C PRO A 78 9.51 5.18 -0.61
N GLY A 79 10.14 4.95 -1.77
CA GLY A 79 10.89 3.73 -2.03
C GLY A 79 12.18 3.99 -2.79
N LYS A 80 12.57 5.26 -3.01
CA LYS A 80 13.84 5.67 -3.60
C LYS A 80 14.61 6.57 -2.64
N ASN A 81 15.91 6.33 -2.51
CA ASN A 81 16.79 7.02 -1.56
C ASN A 81 16.30 6.90 -0.09
N VAL A 82 15.86 5.71 0.31
CA VAL A 82 15.43 5.43 1.68
C VAL A 82 16.67 5.17 2.54
N TYR A 83 16.92 6.02 3.53
CA TYR A 83 18.02 5.84 4.48
C TYR A 83 17.63 4.75 5.48
N THR A 84 18.39 3.67 5.53
CA THR A 84 18.07 2.48 6.32
C THR A 84 19.30 1.86 6.97
N THR A 85 19.06 0.94 7.89
CA THR A 85 20.10 0.16 8.56
C THR A 85 20.69 -0.89 7.61
N GLY A 86 21.98 -1.09 7.72
CA GLY A 86 22.73 -2.17 7.07
C GLY A 86 23.33 -3.13 8.09
N ASP A 87 24.04 -4.11 7.61
CA ASP A 87 24.84 -5.02 8.42
C ASP A 87 26.03 -4.30 9.08
N ASN A 88 26.61 -4.92 10.11
CA ASN A 88 27.77 -4.41 10.84
C ASN A 88 27.61 -2.98 11.38
N ASN A 89 26.43 -2.61 11.87
CA ASN A 89 26.10 -1.28 12.39
C ASN A 89 26.32 -0.14 11.38
N THR A 90 26.11 -0.41 10.11
CA THR A 90 26.17 0.60 9.06
C THR A 90 24.81 1.14 8.71
N TYR A 91 24.78 2.24 7.95
CA TYR A 91 23.60 2.82 7.36
C TYR A 91 23.88 3.12 5.89
N TYR A 92 22.88 2.97 5.04
CA TYR A 92 23.02 3.24 3.61
C TYR A 92 21.68 3.72 3.02
N TYR A 93 21.76 4.27 1.81
CA TYR A 93 20.59 4.58 1.01
C TYR A 93 20.22 3.37 0.14
N ALA A 94 18.96 2.98 0.23
CA ALA A 94 18.43 1.86 -0.52
C ALA A 94 17.22 2.27 -1.36
N GLU A 95 16.90 1.46 -2.35
CA GLU A 95 15.72 1.64 -3.18
C GLU A 95 15.04 0.33 -3.52
N GLY A 96 13.73 0.39 -3.71
CA GLY A 96 12.87 -0.76 -4.01
C GLY A 96 11.47 -0.60 -3.45
N THR A 97 10.52 -1.30 -4.04
CA THR A 97 9.17 -1.45 -3.48
C THR A 97 9.21 -2.17 -2.13
N SER A 98 10.24 -3.00 -1.89
CA SER A 98 10.53 -3.64 -0.60
C SER A 98 10.89 -2.65 0.52
N PHE A 99 11.31 -1.43 0.21
CA PHE A 99 11.54 -0.35 1.19
C PHE A 99 10.31 0.55 1.37
N ALA A 100 9.45 0.64 0.37
CA ALA A 100 8.15 1.32 0.48
C ALA A 100 7.16 0.52 1.34
N THR A 101 7.16 -0.79 1.20
CA THR A 101 6.25 -1.71 1.89
C THR A 101 6.30 -1.61 3.42
N PRO A 102 7.45 -1.63 4.10
CA PRO A 102 7.51 -1.52 5.56
C PRO A 102 7.01 -0.18 6.09
N ILE A 103 7.09 0.90 5.31
CA ILE A 103 6.49 2.20 5.67
C ILE A 103 4.97 2.06 5.75
N VAL A 104 4.35 1.45 4.74
CA VAL A 104 2.89 1.19 4.75
C VAL A 104 2.52 0.22 5.86
N THR A 105 3.33 -0.82 6.10
CA THR A 105 3.12 -1.78 7.20
C THR A 105 3.11 -1.07 8.56
N GLY A 106 4.06 -0.18 8.80
CA GLY A 106 4.11 0.63 10.02
C GLY A 106 2.87 1.51 10.18
N ILE A 107 2.43 2.18 9.12
CA ILE A 107 1.22 3.00 9.13
C ILE A 107 -0.03 2.14 9.39
N THR A 108 -0.15 1.01 8.73
CA THR A 108 -1.23 0.03 8.92
C THR A 108 -1.31 -0.42 10.39
N THR A 109 -0.16 -0.71 10.99
CA THR A 109 -0.06 -1.08 12.41
C THR A 109 -0.53 0.05 13.32
N LEU A 110 -0.15 1.29 13.05
CA LEU A 110 -0.57 2.47 13.82
C LEU A 110 -2.08 2.72 13.70
N VAL A 111 -2.66 2.57 12.50
CA VAL A 111 -4.11 2.65 12.26
C VAL A 111 -4.84 1.61 13.09
N TRP A 112 -4.40 0.35 13.04
CA TRP A 112 -5.02 -0.71 13.80
C TRP A 112 -4.87 -0.51 15.32
N ARG A 113 -3.72 -0.03 15.76
CA ARG A 113 -3.48 0.33 17.17
C ARG A 113 -4.38 1.47 17.65
N ALA A 114 -4.66 2.45 16.78
CA ALA A 114 -5.56 3.57 17.10
C ALA A 114 -7.01 3.10 17.31
N ASN A 115 -7.46 2.12 16.53
CA ASN A 115 -8.76 1.48 16.70
C ASN A 115 -8.66 -0.05 16.51
N THR A 116 -8.51 -0.77 17.61
CA THR A 116 -8.34 -2.23 17.63
C THR A 116 -9.60 -3.03 17.29
N LYS A 117 -10.75 -2.36 17.11
CA LYS A 117 -12.00 -3.00 16.69
C LYS A 117 -12.14 -3.10 15.17
N LEU A 118 -11.27 -2.43 14.41
CA LEU A 118 -11.27 -2.50 12.95
C LEU A 118 -10.90 -3.90 12.47
N THR A 119 -11.60 -4.36 11.46
CA THR A 119 -11.24 -5.56 10.69
C THR A 119 -10.12 -5.24 9.69
N GLY A 120 -9.43 -6.25 9.16
CA GLY A 120 -8.39 -6.06 8.14
C GLY A 120 -8.88 -5.26 6.93
N PRO A 121 -10.04 -5.57 6.33
CA PRO A 121 -10.63 -4.78 5.24
C PRO A 121 -10.88 -3.31 5.61
N GLU A 122 -11.36 -3.02 6.81
CA GLU A 122 -11.58 -1.64 7.26
C GLU A 122 -10.25 -0.89 7.43
N VAL A 123 -9.22 -1.55 7.95
CA VAL A 123 -7.87 -0.98 8.03
C VAL A 123 -7.32 -0.68 6.64
N LYS A 124 -7.44 -1.60 5.67
CA LYS A 124 -7.08 -1.35 4.27
C LYS A 124 -7.84 -0.15 3.72
N SER A 125 -9.15 -0.11 3.93
CA SER A 125 -10.00 0.98 3.46
C SER A 125 -9.55 2.33 3.99
N ILE A 126 -9.15 2.43 5.26
CA ILE A 126 -8.65 3.67 5.87
C ILE A 126 -7.29 4.05 5.30
N VAL A 127 -6.34 3.10 5.22
CA VAL A 127 -4.97 3.37 4.76
C VAL A 127 -4.95 3.79 3.29
N CYS A 128 -5.76 3.14 2.45
CA CYS A 128 -5.81 3.37 1.00
C CYS A 128 -6.88 4.40 0.59
N ASN A 129 -7.59 5.03 1.54
CA ASN A 129 -8.67 5.95 1.25
C ASN A 129 -8.16 7.20 0.52
N ASN A 130 -8.80 7.53 -0.58
CA ASN A 130 -8.49 8.72 -1.37
C ASN A 130 -8.63 10.04 -0.59
N LYS A 131 -9.46 10.10 0.45
CA LYS A 131 -9.62 11.26 1.32
C LYS A 131 -8.41 11.46 2.23
N ASN A 132 -7.74 10.35 2.59
CA ASN A 132 -6.59 10.33 3.48
C ASN A 132 -5.25 10.48 2.74
N THR A 133 -5.28 10.64 1.43
CA THR A 133 -4.08 10.72 0.58
C THR A 133 -4.07 12.04 -0.19
N LYS A 134 -3.17 12.94 0.19
CA LYS A 134 -3.10 14.29 -0.38
C LYS A 134 -2.51 14.31 -1.79
N TYR A 135 -1.55 13.45 -2.07
CA TYR A 135 -0.75 13.51 -3.29
C TYR A 135 -1.05 12.33 -4.22
N LYS A 136 -1.27 12.64 -5.49
CA LYS A 136 -1.27 11.64 -6.55
C LYS A 136 0.16 11.22 -6.88
N VAL A 137 0.34 9.96 -7.22
CA VAL A 137 1.58 9.37 -7.72
C VAL A 137 1.27 8.75 -9.07
N GLY A 138 1.95 9.22 -10.09
CA GLY A 138 1.80 8.76 -11.47
C GLY A 138 3.15 8.52 -12.12
N PRO A 139 3.19 8.15 -13.41
CA PRO A 139 4.43 7.99 -14.14
C PRO A 139 5.17 9.32 -14.29
N SER A 140 6.50 9.28 -14.25
CA SER A 140 7.35 10.46 -14.45
C SER A 140 7.24 11.03 -15.87
N SER A 141 6.92 10.18 -16.85
CA SER A 141 6.67 10.54 -18.24
C SER A 141 5.36 11.30 -18.47
N GLY A 142 4.43 11.24 -17.51
CA GLY A 142 3.06 11.76 -17.71
C GLY A 142 2.19 10.88 -18.62
N ASP A 143 2.58 9.64 -18.89
CA ASP A 143 1.84 8.71 -19.72
C ASP A 143 0.45 8.44 -19.11
N PRO A 144 -0.65 8.82 -19.80
CA PRO A 144 -2.01 8.64 -19.28
C PRO A 144 -2.48 7.18 -19.26
N THR A 145 -1.78 6.28 -19.94
CA THR A 145 -2.11 4.84 -19.95
C THR A 145 -1.67 4.12 -18.67
N VAL A 146 -0.72 4.71 -17.93
CA VAL A 146 -0.26 4.17 -16.65
C VAL A 146 -1.19 4.63 -15.53
N PRO A 147 -1.86 3.70 -14.83
CA PRO A 147 -2.73 4.05 -13.71
C PRO A 147 -2.02 4.86 -12.63
N THR A 148 -2.69 5.86 -12.10
CA THR A 148 -2.16 6.64 -10.97
C THR A 148 -2.65 6.05 -9.65
N THR A 149 -1.81 6.08 -8.65
CA THR A 149 -2.18 5.78 -7.26
C THR A 149 -2.00 7.01 -6.37
N ARG A 150 -1.99 6.81 -5.07
CA ARG A 150 -1.83 7.89 -4.10
C ARG A 150 -0.71 7.59 -3.11
N MET A 151 -0.10 8.67 -2.61
CA MET A 151 0.89 8.59 -1.54
C MET A 151 0.20 8.33 -0.20
N VAL A 152 0.65 7.34 0.54
CA VAL A 152 0.18 7.08 1.91
C VAL A 152 0.37 8.30 2.81
N ASN A 153 -0.58 8.54 3.71
CA ASN A 153 -0.52 9.63 4.68
C ASN A 153 -0.84 9.11 6.09
N ALA A 154 0.19 8.92 6.89
CA ALA A 154 0.07 8.37 8.23
C ALA A 154 -0.86 9.19 9.14
N LYS A 155 -0.72 10.54 9.11
CA LYS A 155 -1.51 11.43 9.96
C LYS A 155 -3.01 11.27 9.68
N LEU A 156 -3.39 11.45 8.42
CA LEU A 156 -4.81 11.39 8.04
C LEU A 156 -5.41 10.00 8.28
N ALA A 157 -4.66 8.93 7.99
CA ALA A 157 -5.14 7.57 8.23
C ALA A 157 -5.36 7.28 9.73
N ILE A 158 -4.46 7.74 10.61
CA ILE A 158 -4.59 7.56 12.05
C ILE A 158 -5.76 8.40 12.59
N GLU A 159 -5.92 9.65 12.14
CA GLU A 159 -7.03 10.52 12.52
C GLU A 159 -8.38 9.89 12.12
N ASP A 160 -8.47 9.29 10.94
CA ASP A 160 -9.68 8.61 10.47
C ASP A 160 -10.01 7.37 11.34
N ALA A 161 -9.00 6.58 11.70
CA ALA A 161 -9.18 5.46 12.61
C ALA A 161 -9.67 5.87 14.01
N ILE A 162 -9.18 6.98 14.55
CA ILE A 162 -9.65 7.53 15.83
C ILE A 162 -11.11 7.99 15.71
N ASN A 163 -11.45 8.69 14.63
CA ASN A 163 -12.79 9.19 14.40
C ASN A 163 -13.81 8.05 14.23
N SER A 164 -13.45 6.98 13.52
CA SER A 164 -14.30 5.79 13.38
C SER A 164 -14.57 5.10 14.71
N LYS A 165 -13.60 5.11 15.64
CA LYS A 165 -13.79 4.59 16.99
C LYS A 165 -14.83 5.39 17.78
N ASN A 166 -14.82 6.71 17.65
CA ASN A 166 -15.74 7.60 18.34
C ASN A 166 -17.19 7.47 17.82
N GLN A 167 -17.36 7.27 16.50
CA GLN A 167 -18.70 7.04 15.91
C GLN A 167 -19.34 5.74 16.40
N ASN A 168 -18.56 4.67 16.56
CA ASN A 168 -19.04 3.40 17.10
C ASN A 168 -19.30 3.42 18.62
N SER A 169 -18.97 4.50 19.31
CA SER A 169 -19.16 4.69 20.73
C SER A 169 -20.44 5.46 21.08
N VAL A 170 -21.15 5.99 20.09
CA VAL A 170 -22.46 6.65 20.30
C VAL A 170 -23.53 5.57 20.33
N VAL A 171 -23.72 4.93 21.47
CA VAL A 171 -24.93 4.15 21.76
C VAL A 171 -26.04 5.16 22.06
N ILE A 172 -26.99 5.28 21.16
CA ILE A 172 -28.23 6.01 21.41
C ILE A 172 -29.06 5.14 22.35
N TYR A 173 -29.29 5.62 23.56
CA TYR A 173 -30.30 5.07 24.48
C TYR A 173 -31.69 5.55 24.08
#